data_b1a41c38742323435a630dfbbed36229
#
_entry.id   b1a41c38742323435a630dfbbed36229
#
_cell.length_a   1.000
_cell.length_b   1.000
_cell.length_c   1.000
_cell.angle_alpha   90.00
_cell.angle_beta   90.00
_cell.angle_gamma   90.00
#
_symmetry.space_group_name_H-M   'P 1'
#
loop_
_entity.id
_entity.type
_entity.pdbx_description
1 polymer ?
#
loop_
_entity_poly.entity_id
_entity_poly.type
_entity_poly.pdbx_seq_one_letter_code
_entity_poly.pdbx_strand_id
1 'polypeptide(L)'
;MYQLLFSPQARKDAKKIAASGLKSKVNNLLAMIKLEPLKYPPKYEYLTGNLEGKISRRINKQHRLVYEVFEGEKIIKIYRMWTHYE
;
A
#
# COMPACT_ATOMS: atom_id res chain seq x y z
N MET A 1 12.88 7.18 8.35
CA MET A 1 12.01 6.02 8.11
C MET A 1 10.59 6.33 8.55
N TYR A 2 9.61 5.94 7.75
CA TYR A 2 8.20 6.20 8.05
C TYR A 2 7.63 5.10 8.93
N GLN A 3 6.62 5.45 9.73
CA GLN A 3 5.86 4.48 10.49
C GLN A 3 4.67 4.03 9.65
N LEU A 4 4.43 2.71 9.57
CA LEU A 4 3.30 2.17 8.84
C LEU A 4 2.12 1.99 9.79
N LEU A 5 0.95 2.51 9.40
CA LEU A 5 -0.29 2.30 10.12
C LEU A 5 -1.28 1.61 9.18
N PHE A 6 -1.93 0.55 9.66
CA PHE A 6 -2.85 -0.23 8.85
C PHE A 6 -4.29 0.07 9.25
N SER A 7 -5.13 0.39 8.27
CA SER A 7 -6.56 0.56 8.51
C SER A 7 -7.17 -0.78 8.92
N PRO A 8 -8.38 -0.79 9.52
CA PRO A 8 -9.08 -2.04 9.80
C PRO A 8 -9.24 -2.92 8.56
N GLN A 9 -9.54 -2.32 7.41
CA GLN A 9 -9.67 -3.08 6.17
C GLN A 9 -8.33 -3.66 5.72
N ALA A 10 -7.24 -2.89 5.85
CA ALA A 10 -5.91 -3.39 5.50
C ALA A 10 -5.51 -4.56 6.38
N ARG A 11 -5.89 -4.55 7.65
CA ARG A 11 -5.61 -5.68 8.56
C ARG A 11 -6.34 -6.94 8.11
N LYS A 12 -7.59 -6.81 7.67
CA LYS A 12 -8.35 -7.94 7.12
C LYS A 12 -7.69 -8.43 5.84
N ASP A 13 -7.26 -7.49 4.98
CA ASP A 13 -6.60 -7.82 3.72
C ASP A 13 -5.29 -8.58 3.98
N ALA A 14 -4.56 -8.24 5.04
CA ALA A 14 -3.30 -8.89 5.37
C ALA A 14 -3.48 -10.39 5.61
N LYS A 15 -4.60 -10.78 6.21
CA LYS A 15 -4.91 -12.19 6.43
C LYS A 15 -5.13 -12.92 5.10
N LYS A 16 -5.81 -12.27 4.17
CA LYS A 16 -6.04 -12.84 2.83
C LYS A 16 -4.74 -12.93 2.05
N ILE A 17 -3.89 -11.92 2.16
CA ILE A 17 -2.56 -11.91 1.53
C ILE A 17 -1.74 -13.10 2.05
N ALA A 18 -1.72 -13.32 3.36
CA ALA A 18 -0.97 -14.42 3.96
C ALA A 18 -1.45 -15.78 3.45
N ALA A 19 -2.78 -15.92 3.27
CA ALA A 19 -3.37 -17.18 2.77
C ALA A 19 -3.15 -17.40 1.28
N SER A 20 -2.86 -16.35 0.51
CA SER A 20 -2.78 -16.42 -0.95
C SER A 20 -1.38 -16.63 -1.50
N GLY A 21 -0.36 -16.67 -0.64
CA GLY A 21 1.03 -16.82 -1.09
C GLY A 21 1.68 -15.51 -1.53
N LEU A 22 1.02 -14.37 -1.33
CA LEU A 22 1.55 -13.06 -1.73
C LEU A 22 2.28 -12.33 -0.60
N LYS A 23 2.44 -12.98 0.54
CA LYS A 23 3.00 -12.33 1.74
C LYS A 23 4.41 -11.77 1.51
N SER A 24 5.29 -12.56 0.91
CA SER A 24 6.66 -12.11 0.61
C SER A 24 6.67 -10.86 -0.25
N LYS A 25 5.87 -10.87 -1.30
CA LYS A 25 5.83 -9.76 -2.25
C LYS A 25 5.31 -8.49 -1.59
N VAL A 26 4.25 -8.62 -0.79
CA VAL A 26 3.69 -7.48 -0.07
C VAL A 26 4.67 -6.96 0.98
N ASN A 27 5.32 -7.86 1.72
CA ASN A 27 6.30 -7.45 2.72
C ASN A 27 7.47 -6.69 2.09
N ASN A 28 7.91 -7.11 0.91
CA ASN A 28 8.98 -6.41 0.19
C ASN A 28 8.54 -5.00 -0.22
N LEU A 29 7.30 -4.86 -0.70
CA LEU A 29 6.76 -3.55 -1.05
C LEU A 29 6.64 -2.65 0.17
N LEU A 30 6.13 -3.19 1.27
CA LEU A 30 5.98 -2.42 2.51
C LEU A 30 7.34 -1.94 3.04
N ALA A 31 8.35 -2.81 3.01
CA ALA A 31 9.69 -2.44 3.43
C ALA A 31 10.26 -1.32 2.56
N MET A 32 10.02 -1.40 1.27
CA MET A 32 10.50 -0.38 0.33
C MET A 32 9.84 0.97 0.58
N ILE A 33 8.49 1.01 0.68
CA ILE A 33 7.79 2.29 0.87
C ILE A 33 8.07 2.89 2.23
N LYS A 34 8.38 2.07 3.23
CA LYS A 34 8.74 2.54 4.56
C LYS A 34 9.99 3.41 4.52
N LEU A 35 10.91 3.12 3.62
CA LEU A 35 12.12 3.89 3.41
C LEU A 35 11.91 5.01 2.40
N GLU A 36 11.29 4.68 1.26
CA GLU A 36 11.11 5.59 0.15
C GLU A 36 9.71 5.42 -0.44
N PRO A 37 8.70 6.11 0.11
CA PRO A 37 7.31 5.89 -0.32
C PRO A 37 7.03 6.26 -1.77
N LEU A 38 7.87 7.10 -2.38
CA LEU A 38 7.68 7.52 -3.77
C LEU A 38 8.74 6.96 -4.70
N LYS A 39 9.44 5.91 -4.31
CA LYS A 39 10.46 5.27 -5.13
C LYS A 39 9.86 4.77 -6.46
N TYR A 40 10.55 5.07 -7.56
CA TYR A 40 10.12 4.67 -8.89
C TYR A 40 11.35 4.19 -9.68
N PRO A 41 11.36 3.01 -10.32
CA PRO A 41 10.35 1.97 -10.20
C PRO A 41 10.34 1.32 -8.81
N PRO A 42 9.33 0.52 -8.44
CA PRO A 42 8.20 0.11 -9.25
C PRO A 42 7.19 1.22 -9.48
N LYS A 43 6.40 1.05 -10.54
CA LYS A 43 5.39 2.02 -10.92
C LYS A 43 4.33 2.20 -9.85
N TYR A 44 3.87 3.43 -9.69
CA TYR A 44 2.72 3.75 -8.84
C TYR A 44 1.89 4.84 -9.51
N GLU A 45 0.68 5.03 -9.03
CA GLU A 45 -0.24 6.05 -9.53
C GLU A 45 -0.87 6.79 -8.37
N TYR A 46 -1.05 8.10 -8.53
CA TYR A 46 -1.89 8.87 -7.62
C TYR A 46 -3.34 8.65 -8.03
N LEU A 47 -4.20 8.41 -7.03
CA LEU A 47 -5.62 8.23 -7.27
C LEU A 47 -6.30 9.60 -7.30
N THR A 48 -7.49 9.65 -7.93
CA THR A 48 -8.24 10.89 -8.13
C THR A 48 -9.62 10.78 -7.49
N GLY A 49 -10.40 11.86 -7.60
CA GLY A 49 -11.74 11.92 -7.03
C GLY A 49 -11.69 11.89 -5.52
N ASN A 50 -12.60 11.13 -4.91
CA ASN A 50 -12.65 11.02 -3.44
C ASN A 50 -11.51 10.18 -2.86
N LEU A 51 -10.62 9.66 -3.71
CA LEU A 51 -9.41 8.96 -3.28
C LEU A 51 -8.16 9.81 -3.49
N GLU A 52 -8.35 11.10 -3.73
CA GLU A 52 -7.24 12.01 -3.99
C GLU A 52 -6.27 12.04 -2.80
N GLY A 53 -4.97 12.07 -3.13
CA GLY A 53 -3.92 12.01 -2.13
C GLY A 53 -3.43 10.60 -1.83
N LYS A 54 -4.16 9.58 -2.25
CA LYS A 54 -3.75 8.20 -2.06
C LYS A 54 -2.96 7.71 -3.25
N ILE A 55 -2.10 6.72 -3.00
CA ILE A 55 -1.21 6.14 -4.00
C ILE A 55 -1.52 4.67 -4.14
N SER A 56 -1.54 4.17 -5.37
CA SER A 56 -1.79 2.77 -5.67
C SER A 56 -0.56 2.15 -6.32
N ARG A 57 -0.08 1.04 -5.76
CA ARG A 57 0.98 0.23 -6.37
C ARG A 57 0.44 -1.16 -6.63
N ARG A 58 0.84 -1.74 -7.75
CA ARG A 58 0.42 -3.09 -8.10
C ARG A 58 1.16 -4.12 -7.25
N ILE A 59 0.41 -5.04 -6.62
CA ILE A 59 0.96 -6.21 -5.98
C ILE A 59 1.09 -7.32 -7.03
N ASN A 60 -0.01 -7.57 -7.75
CA ASN A 60 -0.05 -8.48 -8.90
C ASN A 60 -1.10 -7.95 -9.87
N LYS A 61 -1.56 -8.75 -10.81
CA LYS A 61 -2.56 -8.32 -11.79
C LYS A 61 -3.87 -7.90 -11.15
N GLN A 62 -4.21 -8.48 -10.01
CA GLN A 62 -5.52 -8.31 -9.37
C GLN A 62 -5.49 -7.37 -8.18
N HIS A 63 -4.44 -7.48 -7.36
CA HIS A 63 -4.41 -6.79 -6.06
C HIS A 63 -3.49 -5.60 -6.07
N ARG A 64 -3.87 -4.57 -5.30
CA ARG A 64 -3.11 -3.33 -5.20
C ARG A 64 -2.89 -2.93 -3.76
N LEU A 65 -1.73 -2.34 -3.52
CA LEU A 65 -1.39 -1.71 -2.25
C LEU A 65 -1.79 -0.23 -2.36
N VAL A 66 -2.72 0.20 -1.52
CA VAL A 66 -3.20 1.59 -1.53
C VAL A 66 -2.81 2.24 -0.21
N TYR A 67 -2.11 3.36 -0.29
CA TYR A 67 -1.59 4.03 0.89
C TYR A 67 -1.55 5.54 0.69
N GLU A 68 -1.35 6.25 1.79
CA GLU A 68 -1.19 7.70 1.79
C GLU A 68 0.00 8.09 2.67
N VAL A 69 0.76 9.08 2.23
CA VAL A 69 1.97 9.54 2.93
C VAL A 69 1.66 10.84 3.65
N PHE A 70 1.90 10.84 4.95
CA PHE A 70 1.79 12.05 5.79
C PHE A 70 3.19 12.48 6.16
N GLU A 71 3.72 13.40 5.37
CA GLU A 71 5.13 13.80 5.42
C GLU A 71 5.50 14.46 6.74
N GLY A 72 4.63 15.32 7.26
CA GLY A 72 4.91 16.02 8.50
C GLY A 72 5.06 15.09 9.70
N GLU A 73 4.23 14.05 9.76
CA GLU A 73 4.24 13.07 10.85
C GLU A 73 5.16 11.89 10.58
N LYS A 74 5.66 11.77 9.36
CA LYS A 74 6.44 10.61 8.92
C LYS A 74 5.66 9.32 9.08
N ILE A 75 4.40 9.34 8.64
CA ILE A 75 3.49 8.21 8.72
C ILE A 75 3.03 7.84 7.33
N ILE A 76 2.92 6.53 7.06
CA ILE A 76 2.27 6.00 5.87
C ILE A 76 1.09 5.18 6.34
N LYS A 77 -0.11 5.58 5.93
CA LYS A 77 -1.33 4.84 6.25
C LYS A 77 -1.67 3.91 5.11
N ILE A 78 -1.80 2.61 5.44
CA ILE A 78 -2.15 1.57 4.47
C ILE A 78 -3.66 1.35 4.54
N TYR A 79 -4.34 1.55 3.40
CA TYR A 79 -5.80 1.45 3.33
C TYR A 79 -6.27 0.11 2.82
N ARG A 80 -5.63 -0.42 1.77
CA ARG A 80 -6.05 -1.67 1.14
C ARG A 80 -4.83 -2.45 0.65
N MET A 81 -4.96 -3.78 0.60
CA MET A 81 -3.92 -4.66 0.06
C MET A 81 -4.49 -5.83 -0.72
N TRP A 82 -5.81 -6.01 -0.77
CA TRP A 82 -6.37 -7.23 -1.35
C TRP A 82 -7.00 -7.04 -2.72
N THR A 83 -7.81 -6.03 -2.92
CA THR A 83 -8.40 -5.78 -4.23
C THR A 83 -7.85 -4.47 -4.78
N HIS A 84 -8.35 -4.06 -5.94
CA HIS A 84 -8.03 -2.77 -6.52
C HIS A 84 -9.25 -1.86 -6.42
N TYR A 85 -9.00 -0.57 -6.40
CA TYR A 85 -10.06 0.42 -6.49
C TYR A 85 -10.46 0.61 -7.95
N GLU A 86 -11.73 0.81 -8.15
CA GLU A 86 -12.27 1.12 -9.45
C GLU A 86 -12.68 2.57 -9.53
#